data_b0b417c103986f70b38f4d871acf910b
#
_entry.id   b0b417c103986f70b38f4d871acf910b
#
_cell.length_a   1.000
_cell.length_b   1.000
_cell.length_c   1.000
_cell.angle_alpha   90.00
_cell.angle_beta   90.00
_cell.angle_gamma   90.00
#
_symmetry.space_group_name_H-M   'P 1'
#
loop_
_entity.id
_entity.type
_entity.pdbx_description
1 polymer ?
#
loop_
_entity_poly.entity_id
_entity_poly.type
_entity_poly.pdbx_seq_one_letter_code
_entity_poly.pdbx_strand_id
1 'polypeptide(L)'
;RNMMSAKIGSASTRLVTTTVYSFTKNRNYDICVSKDFLRKGDHVLFIDDFLANGNAAKGIIDLVNQAGATLAGMGFIIEKAFQHGGEYLRNAGVRVESLAIIDSLDNCEIKIR
;
A
#
# COMPACT_ATOMS: atom_id res chain seq x y z
N ARG A 1 8.15 13.25 0.17
CA ARG A 1 8.50 14.02 -1.01
C ARG A 1 8.33 13.25 -2.31
N ASN A 2 8.76 12.02 -2.36
CA ASN A 2 8.59 11.21 -3.55
C ASN A 2 7.26 10.48 -3.51
N MET A 3 6.51 10.63 -4.58
CA MET A 3 5.28 9.92 -4.80
C MET A 3 5.58 8.75 -5.71
N MET A 4 5.17 7.55 -5.31
CA MET A 4 5.45 6.37 -6.09
C MET A 4 4.35 5.33 -5.96
N SER A 5 4.19 4.56 -7.00
CA SER A 5 3.35 3.38 -6.98
C SER A 5 4.21 2.13 -7.20
N ALA A 6 3.76 1.01 -6.65
CA ALA A 6 4.45 -0.25 -6.84
C ALA A 6 4.31 -0.73 -8.28
N LYS A 7 5.37 -1.32 -8.82
CA LYS A 7 5.37 -1.92 -10.16
C LYS A 7 5.73 -3.37 -10.08
N ILE A 8 5.12 -4.16 -10.94
CA ILE A 8 5.39 -5.58 -11.02
C ILE A 8 6.50 -5.83 -12.04
N GLY A 9 7.51 -6.57 -11.60
CA GLY A 9 8.54 -7.12 -12.46
C GLY A 9 9.43 -6.08 -13.13
N SER A 10 10.71 -6.22 -13.00
CA SER A 10 11.68 -5.42 -13.71
C SER A 10 12.98 -6.20 -13.79
N ALA A 11 13.72 -6.01 -14.86
CA ALA A 11 14.99 -6.70 -15.07
C ALA A 11 16.19 -6.00 -14.44
N SER A 12 16.00 -4.99 -13.60
CA SER A 12 17.11 -4.31 -12.96
C SER A 12 17.75 -5.16 -11.88
N THR A 13 19.09 -5.12 -11.77
CA THR A 13 19.83 -5.79 -10.70
C THR A 13 19.80 -5.01 -9.38
N ARG A 14 19.33 -3.76 -9.38
CA ARG A 14 19.26 -2.89 -8.20
C ARG A 14 17.82 -2.70 -7.80
N LEU A 15 17.22 -3.76 -7.26
CA LEU A 15 15.81 -3.76 -6.87
C LEU A 15 15.67 -4.02 -5.37
N VAL A 16 14.68 -3.39 -4.76
CA VAL A 16 14.05 -3.88 -3.54
C VAL A 16 12.78 -4.59 -3.94
N THR A 17 12.53 -5.74 -3.34
CA THR A 17 11.44 -6.64 -3.75
C THR A 17 10.70 -7.17 -2.54
N THR A 18 9.40 -7.31 -2.67
CA THR A 18 8.57 -7.99 -1.68
C THR A 18 7.48 -8.80 -2.38
N THR A 19 6.98 -9.82 -1.70
CA THR A 19 5.89 -10.65 -2.20
C THR A 19 4.59 -10.26 -1.51
N VAL A 20 3.54 -10.10 -2.30
CA VAL A 20 2.23 -9.69 -1.83
C VAL A 20 1.18 -10.70 -2.30
N TYR A 21 0.24 -11.05 -1.43
CA TYR A 21 -0.89 -11.89 -1.80
C TYR A 21 -2.03 -11.02 -2.32
N SER A 22 -2.56 -11.37 -3.49
CA SER A 22 -3.75 -10.73 -4.03
C SER A 22 -4.97 -11.62 -3.85
N PHE A 23 -5.93 -11.18 -3.04
CA PHE A 23 -7.19 -11.90 -2.87
C PHE A 23 -8.03 -11.90 -4.14
N THR A 24 -7.99 -10.82 -4.90
CA THR A 24 -8.73 -10.72 -6.16
C THR A 24 -8.23 -11.74 -7.17
N LYS A 25 -6.92 -11.89 -7.29
CA LYS A 25 -6.30 -12.82 -8.25
C LYS A 25 -6.03 -14.19 -7.63
N ASN A 26 -6.22 -14.33 -6.33
CA ASN A 26 -5.97 -15.55 -5.56
C ASN A 26 -4.56 -16.10 -5.81
N ARG A 27 -3.56 -15.24 -5.75
CA ARG A 27 -2.17 -15.64 -5.94
C ARG A 27 -1.22 -14.63 -5.32
N ASN A 28 0.02 -15.07 -5.10
CA ASN A 28 1.10 -14.18 -4.74
C ASN A 28 1.68 -13.52 -5.98
N TYR A 29 2.15 -12.30 -5.82
CA TYR A 29 2.92 -11.63 -6.86
C TYR A 29 4.01 -10.79 -6.21
N ASP A 30 5.06 -10.53 -6.97
CA ASP A 30 6.18 -9.75 -6.49
C ASP A 30 6.02 -8.30 -6.90
N ILE A 31 6.29 -7.42 -5.95
CA ILE A 31 6.40 -5.99 -6.19
C ILE A 31 7.86 -5.62 -6.06
N CYS A 32 8.37 -4.87 -7.01
CA CYS A 32 9.75 -4.41 -6.96
C CYS A 32 9.87 -2.96 -7.38
N VAL A 33 10.86 -2.29 -6.82
CA VAL A 33 11.16 -0.89 -7.11
C VAL A 33 12.65 -0.75 -7.30
N SER A 34 13.07 -0.02 -8.32
CA SER A 34 14.49 0.27 -8.53
C SER A 34 15.02 1.16 -7.41
N LYS A 35 16.21 0.82 -6.92
CA LYS A 35 16.91 1.63 -5.94
C LYS A 35 17.27 3.01 -6.47
N ASP A 36 17.23 3.22 -7.77
CA ASP A 36 17.42 4.53 -8.37
C ASP A 36 16.27 5.48 -8.06
N PHE A 37 15.07 4.95 -7.81
CA PHE A 37 13.86 5.71 -7.50
C PHE A 37 13.50 5.68 -6.03
N LEU A 38 13.99 4.73 -5.26
CA LEU A 38 13.73 4.60 -3.83
C LEU A 38 15.06 4.47 -3.11
N ARG A 39 15.48 5.54 -2.44
CA ARG A 39 16.80 5.66 -1.84
C ARG A 39 16.73 5.78 -0.33
N LYS A 40 17.84 5.42 0.31
CA LYS A 40 18.03 5.65 1.73
C LYS A 40 17.79 7.11 2.07
N GLY A 41 16.99 7.37 3.09
CA GLY A 41 16.68 8.72 3.55
C GLY A 41 15.53 9.40 2.83
N ASP A 42 14.97 8.80 1.79
CA ASP A 42 13.80 9.36 1.11
C ASP A 42 12.58 9.33 2.04
N HIS A 43 11.72 10.33 1.87
CA HIS A 43 10.39 10.37 2.49
C HIS A 43 9.38 10.01 1.43
N VAL A 44 8.64 8.93 1.64
CA VAL A 44 7.77 8.33 0.63
C VAL A 44 6.30 8.56 1.00
N LEU A 45 5.54 9.06 0.05
CA LEU A 45 4.08 9.10 0.13
C LEU A 45 3.54 8.10 -0.88
N PHE A 46 2.81 7.10 -0.39
CA PHE A 46 2.19 6.08 -1.24
C PHE A 46 0.74 6.44 -1.50
N ILE A 47 0.37 6.49 -2.78
CA ILE A 47 -1.01 6.79 -3.21
C ILE A 47 -1.53 5.62 -4.02
N ASP A 48 -2.73 5.14 -3.69
CA ASP A 48 -3.37 4.05 -4.40
C ASP A 48 -4.89 4.31 -4.47
N ASP A 49 -5.60 3.50 -5.25
CA ASP A 49 -7.04 3.67 -5.41
C ASP A 49 -7.84 3.01 -4.29
N PHE A 50 -7.55 1.76 -3.93
CA PHE A 50 -8.32 1.02 -2.92
C PHE A 50 -7.46 0.54 -1.76
N LEU A 51 -7.99 0.72 -0.56
CA LEU A 51 -7.46 0.08 0.63
C LEU A 51 -8.50 -0.93 1.12
N ALA A 52 -8.17 -2.21 1.05
CA ALA A 52 -9.02 -3.32 1.49
C ALA A 52 -8.42 -3.99 2.72
N ASN A 53 -7.79 -5.14 2.56
CA ASN A 53 -7.13 -5.83 3.69
C ASN A 53 -5.70 -5.34 3.96
N GLY A 54 -5.16 -4.51 3.10
CA GLY A 54 -3.87 -3.88 3.33
C GLY A 54 -2.65 -4.67 2.86
N ASN A 55 -2.83 -5.73 2.09
CA ASN A 55 -1.69 -6.56 1.65
C ASN A 55 -0.70 -5.78 0.79
N ALA A 56 -1.19 -5.00 -0.17
CA ALA A 56 -0.32 -4.17 -0.99
C ALA A 56 0.40 -3.11 -0.14
N ALA A 57 -0.32 -2.50 0.79
CA ALA A 57 0.26 -1.51 1.70
C ALA A 57 1.34 -2.11 2.58
N LYS A 58 1.15 -3.33 3.08
CA LYS A 58 2.18 -4.05 3.84
C LYS A 58 3.43 -4.29 3.00
N GLY A 59 3.24 -4.63 1.73
CA GLY A 59 4.36 -4.79 0.79
C GLY A 59 5.13 -3.49 0.60
N ILE A 60 4.43 -2.37 0.48
CA ILE A 60 5.07 -1.05 0.34
C ILE A 60 5.88 -0.70 1.60
N ILE A 61 5.35 -0.99 2.78
CA ILE A 61 6.10 -0.79 4.03
C ILE A 61 7.40 -1.58 4.01
N ASP A 62 7.34 -2.84 3.59
CA ASP A 62 8.53 -3.69 3.48
C ASP A 62 9.55 -3.12 2.51
N LEU A 63 9.11 -2.67 1.33
CA LEU A 63 10.00 -2.06 0.34
C LEU A 63 10.68 -0.80 0.87
N VAL A 64 9.92 0.06 1.52
CA VAL A 64 10.45 1.29 2.10
C VAL A 64 11.50 0.97 3.17
N ASN A 65 11.23 -0.02 4.02
CA ASN A 65 12.17 -0.45 5.04
C ASN A 65 13.44 -1.04 4.44
N GLN A 66 13.33 -1.87 3.41
CA GLN A 66 14.48 -2.44 2.72
C GLN A 66 15.38 -1.37 2.10
N ALA A 67 14.77 -0.32 1.59
CA ALA A 67 15.52 0.78 0.97
C ALA A 67 16.14 1.74 1.99
N GLY A 68 15.78 1.63 3.26
CA GLY A 68 16.21 2.57 4.28
C GLY A 68 15.53 3.93 4.17
N ALA A 69 14.39 3.98 3.51
CA ALA A 69 13.58 5.19 3.37
C ALA A 69 12.56 5.30 4.51
N THR A 70 11.87 6.41 4.57
CA THR A 70 10.83 6.67 5.56
C THR A 70 9.48 6.79 4.87
N LEU A 71 8.48 6.08 5.37
CA LEU A 71 7.11 6.21 4.89
C LEU A 71 6.46 7.41 5.57
N ALA A 72 6.18 8.46 4.80
CA ALA A 72 5.54 9.66 5.32
C ALA A 72 4.03 9.46 5.55
N GLY A 73 3.42 8.63 4.73
CA GLY A 73 2.01 8.31 4.86
C GLY A 73 1.47 7.57 3.65
N MET A 74 0.19 7.23 3.72
CA MET A 74 -0.53 6.56 2.64
C MET A 74 -1.84 7.29 2.38
N GLY A 75 -2.18 7.46 1.11
CA GLY A 75 -3.45 8.03 0.68
C GLY A 75 -4.19 7.07 -0.23
N PHE A 76 -5.50 6.99 -0.03
CA PHE A 76 -6.36 6.12 -0.83
C PHE A 76 -7.59 6.88 -1.30
N ILE A 77 -8.07 6.55 -2.48
CA ILE A 77 -9.33 7.12 -2.95
C ILE A 77 -10.48 6.51 -2.15
N ILE A 78 -10.50 5.18 -2.04
CA ILE A 78 -11.56 4.46 -1.34
C ILE A 78 -10.94 3.50 -0.33
N GLU A 79 -11.44 3.57 0.89
CA GLU A 79 -11.07 2.62 1.95
C GLU A 79 -12.29 1.75 2.27
N LYS A 80 -12.11 0.44 2.17
CA LYS A 80 -13.12 -0.55 2.58
C LYS A 80 -12.88 -0.90 4.05
N ALA A 81 -13.48 -0.15 4.95
CA ALA A 81 -13.19 -0.25 6.38
C ALA A 81 -13.53 -1.64 6.95
N PHE A 82 -14.51 -2.31 6.36
CA PHE A 82 -14.91 -3.65 6.80
C PHE A 82 -13.85 -4.73 6.49
N GLN A 83 -12.81 -4.43 5.74
CA GLN A 83 -11.71 -5.36 5.47
C GLN A 83 -10.47 -5.08 6.33
N HIS A 84 -10.54 -4.09 7.22
CA HIS A 84 -9.60 -3.83 8.31
C HIS A 84 -8.16 -3.47 7.94
N GLY A 85 -7.83 -3.26 6.67
CA GLY A 85 -6.49 -2.82 6.28
C GLY A 85 -6.12 -1.47 6.86
N GLY A 86 -7.07 -0.52 6.84
CA GLY A 86 -6.86 0.80 7.42
C GLY A 86 -6.65 0.74 8.93
N GLU A 87 -7.43 -0.07 9.62
CA GLU A 87 -7.26 -0.28 11.06
C GLU A 87 -5.87 -0.83 11.37
N TYR A 88 -5.43 -1.85 10.63
CA TYR A 88 -4.10 -2.42 10.79
C TYR A 88 -3.00 -1.37 10.62
N LEU A 89 -3.09 -0.57 9.56
CA LEU A 89 -2.07 0.43 9.25
C LEU A 89 -2.03 1.53 10.30
N ARG A 90 -3.18 2.03 10.72
CA ARG A 90 -3.25 3.08 11.73
C ARG A 90 -2.76 2.59 13.08
N ASN A 91 -3.07 1.35 13.45
CA ASN A 91 -2.57 0.73 14.67
C ASN A 91 -1.04 0.52 14.62
N ALA A 92 -0.49 0.36 13.43
CA ALA A 92 0.96 0.26 13.23
C ALA A 92 1.67 1.62 13.22
N GLY A 93 0.93 2.71 13.39
CA GLY A 93 1.50 4.05 13.42
C GLY A 93 1.61 4.73 12.06
N VAL A 94 1.04 4.14 11.02
CA VAL A 94 1.06 4.73 9.67
C VAL A 94 -0.04 5.77 9.55
N ARG A 95 0.30 6.95 9.03
CA ARG A 95 -0.71 7.94 8.69
C ARG A 95 -1.44 7.51 7.43
N VAL A 96 -2.76 7.32 7.54
CA VAL A 96 -3.61 6.90 6.44
C VAL A 96 -4.73 7.91 6.26
N GLU A 97 -4.85 8.45 5.04
CA GLU A 97 -5.92 9.36 4.67
C GLU A 97 -6.68 8.75 3.48
N SER A 98 -7.99 8.73 3.57
CA SER A 98 -8.85 8.18 2.53
C SER A 98 -9.92 9.20 2.16
N LEU A 99 -10.18 9.36 0.87
CA LEU A 99 -11.17 10.32 0.41
C LEU A 99 -12.59 9.86 0.72
N ALA A 100 -12.85 8.55 0.61
CA ALA A 100 -14.13 7.95 0.96
C ALA A 100 -13.88 6.67 1.75
N ILE A 101 -14.66 6.47 2.80
CA ILE A 101 -14.57 5.28 3.65
C ILE A 101 -15.91 4.55 3.58
N ILE A 102 -15.88 3.31 3.13
CA ILE A 102 -17.05 2.45 3.02
C ILE A 102 -17.08 1.55 4.25
N ASP A 103 -18.12 1.68 5.06
CA ASP A 103 -18.25 0.87 6.28
C ASP A 103 -18.83 -0.52 6.02
N SER A 104 -19.71 -0.64 5.02
CA SER A 104 -20.24 -1.95 4.65
C SER A 104 -20.80 -1.97 3.23
N LEU A 105 -20.90 -3.19 2.68
CA LEU A 105 -21.53 -3.47 1.37
C LEU A 105 -22.60 -4.53 1.51
N ASP A 106 -23.25 -4.63 2.68
CA ASP A 106 -24.23 -5.66 2.96
C ASP A 106 -25.57 -5.36 2.30
N ASN A 107 -26.30 -6.42 1.90
CA ASN A 107 -27.66 -6.33 1.37
C ASN A 107 -27.78 -5.38 0.17
N CYS A 108 -26.78 -5.37 -0.71
CA CYS A 108 -26.74 -4.49 -1.87
C CYS A 108 -26.78 -3.00 -1.50
N GLU A 109 -26.43 -2.66 -0.26
CA GLU A 109 -26.33 -1.28 0.20
C GLU A 109 -24.90 -0.91 0.45
N ILE A 110 -24.53 0.32 0.06
CA ILE A 110 -23.21 0.90 0.33
C ILE A 110 -23.36 1.90 1.47
N LYS A 111 -22.65 1.66 2.57
CA LYS A 111 -22.62 2.61 3.69
C LYS A 111 -21.30 3.35 3.70
N ILE A 112 -21.38 4.65 3.50
CA ILE A 112 -20.21 5.52 3.44
C ILE A 112 -20.15 6.33 4.73
N ARG A 113 -18.96 6.37 5.30
CA ARG A 113 -18.70 7.15 6.51
C ARG A 113 -18.67 8.64 6.24
#